data_7e14c5caabb1e2d9251d18768d27f78b
#
_entry.id   7e14c5caabb1e2d9251d18768d27f78b
#
_cell.length_a   1.000
_cell.length_b   1.000
_cell.length_c   1.000
_cell.angle_alpha   90.00
_cell.angle_beta   90.00
_cell.angle_gamma   90.00
#
_symmetry.space_group_name_H-M   'P 1'
#
loop_
_entity.id
_entity.type
_entity.pdbx_description
1 polymer ?
#
loop_
_entity_poly.entity_id
_entity_poly.type
_entity_poly.pdbx_seq_one_letter_code
_entity_poly.pdbx_strand_id
1 'polypeptide(L)'
;LGRGLRKIDNKEYLTVIDFIGNYQNNYMIPVALFGDTSYDKDTLRRLLSHGSSLIAGASTVNFDRISRQQIFESINSQNLQIKKDLDNDYKLLKYKIGRIPMMIDFHQNGSRDPYQYVDRFKSYSNYLNTVEDNYVKLNSNIEKLLENLSKFINDGKRLYESLILKNIIDDDIYSLKQFKNDLFELTGINVSDKDINSAVHNLNLLFITEKSNKKIFPVGELYSYSNVNLINNNFVKQTT
;
A
#
# COMPACT_ATOMS: atom_id res chain seq x y z
N LEU A 1 3.63 2.29 33.74
CA LEU A 1 2.93 3.47 33.20
C LEU A 1 1.56 3.71 33.85
N GLY A 2 0.70 2.70 34.02
CA GLY A 2 -0.69 2.89 34.49
C GLY A 2 -0.83 3.63 35.84
N ARG A 3 0.06 3.40 36.79
CA ARG A 3 0.05 4.16 38.06
C ARG A 3 0.52 5.61 37.89
N GLY A 4 1.49 5.85 37.03
CA GLY A 4 2.01 7.18 36.71
C GLY A 4 0.99 8.05 35.97
N LEU A 5 0.12 7.47 35.17
CA LEU A 5 -0.90 8.17 34.38
C LEU A 5 -2.17 8.55 35.18
N ARG A 6 -2.28 8.15 36.46
CA ARG A 6 -3.43 8.56 37.28
C ARG A 6 -3.46 10.07 37.49
N LYS A 7 -4.61 10.68 37.29
CA LYS A 7 -4.84 12.08 37.59
C LYS A 7 -4.80 12.28 39.10
N ILE A 8 -3.97 13.19 39.56
CA ILE A 8 -3.83 13.64 40.94
C ILE A 8 -3.80 15.16 40.91
N ASP A 9 -4.40 15.82 41.84
CA ASP A 9 -4.39 17.26 41.98
C ASP A 9 -2.94 17.77 41.99
N ASN A 10 -2.64 18.86 41.28
CA ASN A 10 -1.32 19.46 41.08
C ASN A 10 -0.31 18.65 40.23
N LYS A 11 -0.78 17.62 39.49
CA LYS A 11 0.07 16.90 38.55
C LYS A 11 -0.26 17.32 37.11
N GLU A 12 0.59 18.11 36.51
CA GLU A 12 0.38 18.62 35.15
C GLU A 12 0.85 17.63 34.06
N TYR A 13 1.96 16.91 34.31
CA TYR A 13 2.55 15.98 33.35
C TYR A 13 3.27 14.82 34.03
N LEU A 14 3.59 13.80 33.25
CA LEU A 14 4.42 12.67 33.64
C LEU A 14 5.61 12.60 32.67
N THR A 15 6.82 12.64 33.20
CA THR A 15 8.01 12.35 32.43
C THR A 15 8.33 10.87 32.51
N VAL A 16 8.44 10.24 31.34
CA VAL A 16 8.85 8.84 31.21
C VAL A 16 10.23 8.83 30.54
N ILE A 17 11.21 8.23 31.19
CA ILE A 17 12.53 8.00 30.61
C ILE A 17 12.64 6.52 30.31
N ASP A 18 12.85 6.19 29.05
CA ASP A 18 13.04 4.82 28.57
C ASP A 18 14.46 4.66 28.03
N PHE A 19 15.13 3.57 28.46
CA PHE A 19 16.49 3.28 28.05
C PHE A 19 16.47 2.27 26.90
N ILE A 20 16.86 2.76 25.72
CA ILE A 20 16.94 1.93 24.51
C ILE A 20 18.25 1.15 24.55
N GLY A 21 18.14 -0.14 24.79
CA GLY A 21 19.28 -1.07 24.71
C GLY A 21 19.65 -1.41 23.28
N ASN A 22 20.70 -2.21 23.12
CA ASN A 22 21.13 -2.72 21.81
C ASN A 22 20.29 -3.94 21.38
N TYR A 23 18.99 -3.74 21.19
CA TYR A 23 18.06 -4.79 20.80
C TYR A 23 17.85 -4.81 19.29
N GLN A 24 17.72 -6.01 18.74
CA GLN A 24 17.46 -6.21 17.30
C GLN A 24 16.14 -5.58 16.83
N ASN A 25 15.20 -5.31 17.73
CA ASN A 25 13.85 -4.84 17.44
C ASN A 25 13.61 -3.35 17.74
N ASN A 26 14.66 -2.54 17.78
CA ASN A 26 14.52 -1.10 18.06
C ASN A 26 13.63 -0.37 17.04
N TYR A 27 13.44 -0.91 15.84
CA TYR A 27 12.48 -0.40 14.85
C TYR A 27 11.01 -0.45 15.33
N MET A 28 10.70 -1.29 16.34
CA MET A 28 9.37 -1.36 16.94
C MET A 28 9.05 -0.13 17.81
N ILE A 29 10.04 0.64 18.22
CA ILE A 29 9.85 1.82 19.09
C ILE A 29 9.00 2.87 18.38
N PRO A 30 9.33 3.35 17.16
CA PRO A 30 8.44 4.26 16.44
C PRO A 30 7.08 3.64 16.12
N VAL A 31 7.00 2.33 15.81
CA VAL A 31 5.73 1.62 15.63
C VAL A 31 4.84 1.77 16.86
N ALA A 32 5.37 1.46 18.04
CA ALA A 32 4.62 1.48 19.30
C ALA A 32 4.25 2.91 19.74
N LEU A 33 5.13 3.89 19.53
CA LEU A 33 4.92 5.27 19.95
C LEU A 33 3.95 6.04 19.05
N PHE A 34 4.01 5.81 17.76
CA PHE A 34 3.20 6.55 16.78
C PHE A 34 2.02 5.75 16.24
N GLY A 35 1.85 4.49 16.66
CA GLY A 35 0.75 3.62 16.23
C GLY A 35 0.83 3.24 14.75
N ASP A 36 2.03 3.25 14.15
CA ASP A 36 2.19 2.84 12.77
C ASP A 36 1.96 1.34 12.62
N THR A 37 1.07 0.97 11.72
CA THR A 37 0.76 -0.43 11.39
C THR A 37 1.29 -0.83 10.01
N SER A 38 1.82 0.13 9.26
CA SER A 38 2.33 -0.13 7.90
C SER A 38 3.64 -0.92 7.91
N TYR A 39 4.47 -0.74 8.92
CA TYR A 39 5.84 -1.25 9.00
C TYR A 39 6.71 -0.85 7.80
N ASP A 40 6.32 0.23 7.10
CA ASP A 40 7.09 0.77 6.00
C ASP A 40 8.32 1.52 6.50
N LYS A 41 9.49 1.20 5.95
CA LYS A 41 10.77 1.77 6.39
C LYS A 41 10.82 3.30 6.23
N ASP A 42 10.26 3.83 5.15
CA ASP A 42 10.30 5.27 4.90
C ASP A 42 9.32 6.01 5.80
N THR A 43 8.16 5.43 6.07
CA THR A 43 7.22 5.94 7.07
C THR A 43 7.85 5.94 8.45
N LEU A 44 8.48 4.84 8.89
CA LEU A 44 9.17 4.77 10.18
C LEU A 44 10.31 5.77 10.31
N ARG A 45 11.10 5.99 9.25
CA ARG A 45 12.14 7.03 9.22
C ARG A 45 11.57 8.43 9.36
N ARG A 46 10.47 8.71 8.66
CA ARG A 46 9.77 9.99 8.75
C ARG A 46 9.21 10.23 10.14
N LEU A 47 8.55 9.24 10.73
CA LEU A 47 8.04 9.27 12.10
C LEU A 47 9.15 9.55 13.11
N LEU A 48 10.29 8.89 12.97
CA LEU A 48 11.44 9.11 13.86
C LEU A 48 12.06 10.49 13.68
N SER A 49 12.03 11.06 12.49
CA SER A 49 12.59 12.39 12.19
C SER A 49 11.69 13.52 12.67
N HIS A 50 10.37 13.38 12.60
CA HIS A 50 9.37 14.41 12.88
C HIS A 50 8.49 14.09 14.09
N GLY A 51 8.82 13.04 14.85
CA GLY A 51 7.94 12.36 15.78
C GLY A 51 7.26 13.24 16.83
N SER A 52 7.95 14.24 17.37
CA SER A 52 7.36 15.13 18.39
C SER A 52 6.19 15.96 17.86
N SER A 53 6.20 16.32 16.57
CA SER A 53 5.12 17.09 15.94
C SER A 53 3.92 16.26 15.50
N LEU A 54 4.03 14.94 15.52
CA LEU A 54 2.98 14.01 15.04
C LEU A 54 2.14 13.41 16.17
N ILE A 55 2.54 13.63 17.43
CA ILE A 55 1.79 13.13 18.58
C ILE A 55 0.67 14.12 18.89
N ALA A 56 -0.55 13.61 18.90
CA ALA A 56 -1.72 14.40 19.24
C ALA A 56 -1.71 14.82 20.73
N GLY A 57 -2.10 16.07 21.00
CA GLY A 57 -2.21 16.61 22.36
C GLY A 57 -0.94 17.25 22.88
N ALA A 58 -0.83 17.37 24.21
CA ALA A 58 0.28 18.03 24.90
C ALA A 58 1.50 17.10 25.15
N SER A 59 1.49 15.89 24.61
CA SER A 59 2.58 14.93 24.79
C SER A 59 3.71 15.19 23.82
N THR A 60 4.95 15.04 24.28
CA THR A 60 6.16 15.16 23.46
C THR A 60 7.03 13.93 23.62
N VAL A 61 7.71 13.52 22.54
CA VAL A 61 8.71 12.45 22.58
C VAL A 61 10.01 12.98 22.02
N ASN A 62 11.08 12.80 22.77
CA ASN A 62 12.43 13.15 22.35
C ASN A 62 13.33 11.91 22.39
N PHE A 63 14.12 11.71 21.34
CA PHE A 63 15.18 10.72 21.31
C PHE A 63 16.53 11.42 21.40
N ASP A 64 17.41 10.92 22.26
CA ASP A 64 18.81 11.34 22.20
C ASP A 64 19.45 10.88 20.87
N ARG A 65 20.59 11.46 20.54
CA ARG A 65 21.27 11.21 19.28
C ARG A 65 21.65 9.74 19.08
N ILE A 66 22.12 9.07 20.14
CA ILE A 66 22.58 7.68 20.07
C ILE A 66 21.37 6.75 19.87
N SER A 67 20.33 6.93 20.66
CA SER A 67 19.09 6.15 20.55
C SER A 67 18.46 6.29 19.18
N ARG A 68 18.40 7.52 18.65
CA ARG A 68 17.88 7.78 17.30
C ARG A 68 18.71 7.05 16.24
N GLN A 69 20.02 7.09 16.34
CA GLN A 69 20.90 6.38 15.41
C GLN A 69 20.68 4.87 15.48
N GLN A 70 20.61 4.30 16.67
CA GLN A 70 20.36 2.86 16.87
C GLN A 70 19.00 2.41 16.27
N ILE A 71 17.97 3.24 16.41
CA ILE A 71 16.67 2.96 15.80
C ILE A 71 16.79 3.02 14.27
N PHE A 72 17.45 4.04 13.70
CA PHE A 72 17.68 4.11 12.25
C PHE A 72 18.46 2.91 11.72
N GLU A 73 19.52 2.50 12.40
CA GLU A 73 20.31 1.31 12.04
C GLU A 73 19.45 0.05 12.11
N SER A 74 18.62 -0.09 13.14
CA SER A 74 17.66 -1.18 13.26
C SER A 74 16.66 -1.19 12.11
N ILE A 75 16.07 -0.05 11.73
CA ILE A 75 15.16 0.05 10.56
C ILE A 75 15.88 -0.35 9.27
N ASN A 76 17.14 0.04 9.10
CA ASN A 76 17.90 -0.22 7.89
C ASN A 76 18.34 -1.68 7.78
N SER A 77 18.86 -2.25 8.89
CA SER A 77 19.42 -3.60 8.95
C SER A 77 18.36 -4.70 8.99
N GLN A 78 17.12 -4.38 9.34
CA GLN A 78 16.04 -5.34 9.34
C GLN A 78 15.81 -5.88 7.91
N ASN A 79 16.43 -7.02 7.62
CA ASN A 79 15.75 -8.03 6.81
C ASN A 79 14.59 -8.51 7.69
N LEU A 80 13.50 -7.77 7.69
CA LEU A 80 12.29 -8.19 8.36
C LEU A 80 12.08 -9.63 7.93
N GLN A 81 11.81 -10.55 8.83
CA GLN A 81 11.40 -11.92 8.48
C GLN A 81 10.03 -11.82 7.83
N ILE A 82 10.02 -10.99 6.78
CA ILE A 82 8.84 -10.42 6.15
C ILE A 82 7.87 -11.54 5.80
N LYS A 83 8.37 -12.68 5.31
CA LYS A 83 7.47 -13.78 4.94
C LYS A 83 6.69 -14.32 6.13
N LYS A 84 7.36 -14.65 7.23
CA LYS A 84 6.72 -15.22 8.41
C LYS A 84 5.72 -14.24 9.05
N ASP A 85 6.09 -12.97 9.09
CA ASP A 85 5.24 -11.93 9.66
C ASP A 85 4.04 -11.66 8.75
N LEU A 86 4.24 -11.62 7.43
CA LEU A 86 3.16 -11.52 6.45
C LEU A 86 2.20 -12.71 6.56
N ASP A 87 2.72 -13.93 6.67
CA ASP A 87 1.90 -15.13 6.83
C ASP A 87 1.07 -15.10 8.14
N ASN A 88 1.67 -14.60 9.23
CA ASN A 88 0.97 -14.45 10.51
C ASN A 88 -0.15 -13.39 10.42
N ASP A 89 0.16 -12.21 9.89
CA ASP A 89 -0.82 -11.12 9.75
C ASP A 89 -1.98 -11.54 8.84
N TYR A 90 -1.67 -12.23 7.75
CA TYR A 90 -2.67 -12.80 6.86
C TYR A 90 -3.59 -13.80 7.58
N LYS A 91 -3.02 -14.75 8.31
CA LYS A 91 -3.78 -15.77 9.04
C LYS A 91 -4.67 -15.16 10.11
N LEU A 92 -4.16 -14.18 10.84
CA LEU A 92 -4.93 -13.44 11.85
C LEU A 92 -6.11 -12.70 11.23
N LEU A 93 -5.87 -11.99 10.12
CA LEU A 93 -6.92 -11.27 9.43
C LEU A 93 -7.94 -12.24 8.82
N LYS A 94 -7.50 -13.31 8.14
CA LYS A 94 -8.36 -14.34 7.59
C LYS A 94 -9.26 -14.96 8.68
N TYR A 95 -8.70 -15.28 9.84
CA TYR A 95 -9.45 -15.78 10.98
C TYR A 95 -10.50 -14.77 11.47
N LYS A 96 -10.12 -13.49 11.55
CA LYS A 96 -11.00 -12.42 12.02
C LYS A 96 -12.21 -12.21 11.12
N ILE A 97 -12.01 -12.24 9.80
CA ILE A 97 -13.07 -11.95 8.82
C ILE A 97 -13.77 -13.20 8.26
N GLY A 98 -13.23 -14.41 8.52
CA GLY A 98 -13.83 -15.69 8.11
C GLY A 98 -13.76 -16.03 6.62
N ARG A 99 -12.97 -15.28 5.84
CA ARG A 99 -12.75 -15.51 4.39
C ARG A 99 -11.33 -15.15 3.98
N ILE A 100 -10.94 -15.44 2.75
CA ILE A 100 -9.70 -14.92 2.16
C ILE A 100 -9.75 -13.39 2.18
N PRO A 101 -8.79 -12.70 2.83
CA PRO A 101 -8.73 -11.25 2.84
C PRO A 101 -8.48 -10.67 1.44
N MET A 102 -9.17 -9.59 1.12
CA MET A 102 -8.80 -8.70 0.02
C MET A 102 -7.78 -7.67 0.51
N MET A 103 -7.03 -7.03 -0.39
CA MET A 103 -6.06 -5.99 0.01
C MET A 103 -6.71 -4.85 0.83
N ILE A 104 -7.95 -4.48 0.49
CA ILE A 104 -8.69 -3.45 1.23
C ILE A 104 -9.03 -3.85 2.68
N ASP A 105 -9.20 -5.15 2.95
CA ASP A 105 -9.51 -5.62 4.30
C ASP A 105 -8.36 -5.36 5.28
N PHE A 106 -7.12 -5.40 4.82
CA PHE A 106 -5.95 -5.05 5.64
C PHE A 106 -6.04 -3.61 6.12
N HIS A 107 -6.35 -2.68 5.21
CA HIS A 107 -6.51 -1.28 5.54
C HIS A 107 -7.68 -1.05 6.51
N GLN A 108 -8.85 -1.60 6.22
CA GLN A 108 -10.07 -1.43 7.02
C GLN A 108 -9.96 -2.01 8.43
N ASN A 109 -9.13 -3.03 8.62
CA ASN A 109 -8.91 -3.66 9.92
C ASN A 109 -7.65 -3.15 10.66
N GLY A 110 -6.99 -2.10 10.17
CA GLY A 110 -5.76 -1.57 10.76
C GLY A 110 -4.64 -2.61 10.81
N SER A 111 -4.61 -3.50 9.84
CA SER A 111 -3.57 -4.51 9.68
C SER A 111 -2.40 -3.95 8.87
N ARG A 112 -1.41 -4.79 8.59
CA ARG A 112 -0.22 -4.43 7.83
C ARG A 112 -0.57 -3.91 6.44
N ASP A 113 0.27 -3.00 5.91
CA ASP A 113 0.13 -2.51 4.53
C ASP A 113 0.18 -3.68 3.53
N PRO A 114 -0.88 -3.88 2.74
CA PRO A 114 -0.95 -4.97 1.77
C PRO A 114 0.08 -4.87 0.64
N TYR A 115 0.66 -3.69 0.38
CA TYR A 115 1.74 -3.55 -0.61
C TYR A 115 3.00 -4.31 -0.23
N GLN A 116 3.24 -4.63 1.03
CA GLN A 116 4.35 -5.50 1.43
C GLN A 116 4.25 -6.91 0.85
N TYR A 117 3.03 -7.42 0.59
CA TYR A 117 2.83 -8.67 -0.14
C TYR A 117 3.21 -8.51 -1.62
N VAL A 118 2.84 -7.39 -2.24
CA VAL A 118 3.22 -7.08 -3.62
C VAL A 118 4.74 -6.97 -3.76
N ASP A 119 5.40 -6.25 -2.88
CA ASP A 119 6.86 -6.09 -2.89
C ASP A 119 7.59 -7.42 -2.78
N ARG A 120 7.07 -8.32 -1.94
CA ARG A 120 7.72 -9.62 -1.70
C ARG A 120 7.39 -10.67 -2.74
N PHE A 121 6.13 -10.72 -3.21
CA PHE A 121 5.61 -11.78 -4.08
C PHE A 121 5.24 -11.28 -5.48
N LYS A 122 5.48 -9.98 -5.78
CA LYS A 122 5.18 -9.27 -7.03
C LYS A 122 3.70 -8.97 -7.27
N SER A 123 2.80 -9.82 -6.78
CA SER A 123 1.36 -9.58 -6.73
C SER A 123 0.76 -10.26 -5.50
N TYR A 124 -0.41 -9.79 -5.08
CA TYR A 124 -1.14 -10.43 -4.00
C TYR A 124 -1.66 -11.83 -4.40
N SER A 125 -2.03 -12.03 -5.67
CA SER A 125 -2.39 -13.34 -6.22
C SER A 125 -1.24 -14.35 -6.09
N ASN A 126 -0.02 -13.96 -6.43
CA ASN A 126 1.16 -14.81 -6.22
C ASN A 126 1.36 -15.19 -4.76
N TYR A 127 1.10 -14.27 -3.82
CA TYR A 127 1.12 -14.61 -2.40
C TYR A 127 0.05 -15.64 -2.05
N LEU A 128 -1.20 -15.44 -2.48
CA LEU A 128 -2.30 -16.39 -2.25
C LEU A 128 -1.99 -17.78 -2.78
N ASN A 129 -1.35 -17.89 -3.94
CA ASN A 129 -0.86 -19.16 -4.49
C ASN A 129 0.13 -19.90 -3.57
N THR A 130 0.78 -19.20 -2.63
CA THR A 130 1.75 -19.81 -1.71
C THR A 130 1.15 -20.21 -0.37
N VAL A 131 0.01 -19.63 0.02
CA VAL A 131 -0.57 -19.76 1.36
C VAL A 131 -1.92 -20.48 1.38
N GLU A 132 -2.62 -20.52 0.24
CA GLU A 132 -3.94 -21.14 0.09
C GLU A 132 -3.86 -22.36 -0.82
N ASP A 133 -4.17 -23.54 -0.27
CA ASP A 133 -4.07 -24.80 -1.00
C ASP A 133 -5.11 -24.90 -2.15
N ASN A 134 -6.27 -24.25 -1.99
CA ASN A 134 -7.39 -24.29 -2.93
C ASN A 134 -7.51 -23.02 -3.79
N TYR A 135 -6.48 -22.15 -3.80
CA TYR A 135 -6.53 -20.96 -4.63
C TYR A 135 -6.35 -21.33 -6.10
N VAL A 136 -7.27 -20.85 -6.94
CA VAL A 136 -7.21 -21.12 -8.38
C VAL A 136 -6.09 -20.29 -9.00
N LYS A 137 -5.05 -20.99 -9.49
CA LYS A 137 -3.95 -20.33 -10.19
C LYS A 137 -4.44 -19.68 -11.47
N LEU A 138 -4.12 -18.41 -11.61
CA LEU A 138 -4.43 -17.67 -12.82
C LEU A 138 -3.49 -18.08 -13.98
N ASN A 139 -3.92 -17.80 -15.20
CA ASN A 139 -3.07 -17.97 -16.38
C ASN A 139 -1.81 -17.11 -16.24
N SER A 140 -0.66 -17.58 -16.75
CA SER A 140 0.63 -16.89 -16.65
C SER A 140 0.61 -15.47 -17.22
N ASN A 141 -0.17 -15.20 -18.28
CA ASN A 141 -0.31 -13.87 -18.84
C ASN A 141 -1.09 -12.94 -17.92
N ILE A 142 -2.12 -13.46 -17.25
CA ILE A 142 -2.93 -12.75 -16.27
C ILE A 142 -2.11 -12.43 -15.03
N GLU A 143 -1.36 -13.40 -14.49
CA GLU A 143 -0.44 -13.17 -13.37
C GLU A 143 0.58 -12.08 -13.69
N LYS A 144 1.16 -12.12 -14.89
CA LYS A 144 2.11 -11.10 -15.33
C LYS A 144 1.47 -9.71 -15.45
N LEU A 145 0.22 -9.65 -15.92
CA LEU A 145 -0.54 -8.41 -15.95
C LEU A 145 -0.76 -7.87 -14.54
N LEU A 146 -1.22 -8.71 -13.60
CA LEU A 146 -1.42 -8.32 -12.20
C LEU A 146 -0.13 -7.84 -11.54
N GLU A 147 1.00 -8.52 -11.77
CA GLU A 147 2.32 -8.07 -11.32
C GLU A 147 2.63 -6.65 -11.81
N ASN A 148 2.42 -6.39 -13.10
CA ASN A 148 2.70 -5.09 -13.69
C ASN A 148 1.73 -4.00 -13.20
N LEU A 149 0.44 -4.28 -13.14
CA LEU A 149 -0.55 -3.34 -12.60
C LEU A 149 -0.29 -3.03 -11.13
N SER A 150 0.01 -4.04 -10.32
CA SER A 150 0.31 -3.86 -8.90
C SER A 150 1.55 -3.00 -8.70
N LYS A 151 2.62 -3.26 -9.46
CA LYS A 151 3.91 -2.59 -9.27
C LYS A 151 3.98 -1.20 -9.88
N PHE A 152 3.39 -0.99 -11.05
CA PHE A 152 3.61 0.24 -11.82
C PHE A 152 2.41 1.18 -11.85
N ILE A 153 1.22 0.65 -11.63
CA ILE A 153 -0.03 1.42 -11.69
C ILE A 153 -0.58 1.69 -10.31
N ASN A 154 -0.82 0.65 -9.51
CA ASN A 154 -1.48 0.79 -8.22
C ASN A 154 -0.57 1.38 -7.13
N ASP A 155 0.76 1.28 -7.27
CA ASP A 155 1.74 2.01 -6.44
C ASP A 155 1.89 3.48 -6.87
N GLY A 156 1.09 3.92 -7.83
CA GLY A 156 1.10 5.27 -8.37
C GLY A 156 0.67 6.32 -7.34
N LYS A 157 1.26 7.52 -7.48
CA LYS A 157 0.99 8.67 -6.61
C LYS A 157 -0.27 9.45 -6.98
N ARG A 158 -0.98 9.04 -8.03
CA ARG A 158 -2.21 9.67 -8.50
C ARG A 158 -3.32 8.64 -8.67
N LEU A 159 -4.56 9.09 -8.50
CA LEU A 159 -5.74 8.22 -8.52
C LEU A 159 -6.27 7.90 -9.93
N TYR A 160 -5.72 8.53 -10.97
CA TYR A 160 -6.30 8.50 -12.30
C TYR A 160 -6.39 7.10 -12.88
N GLU A 161 -5.26 6.42 -12.91
CA GLU A 161 -5.15 5.06 -13.45
C GLU A 161 -6.03 4.08 -12.67
N SER A 162 -6.00 4.14 -11.35
CA SER A 162 -6.81 3.25 -10.48
C SER A 162 -8.30 3.50 -10.63
N LEU A 163 -8.72 4.76 -10.77
CA LEU A 163 -10.12 5.12 -11.00
C LEU A 163 -10.61 4.62 -12.37
N ILE A 164 -9.79 4.80 -13.41
CA ILE A 164 -10.10 4.30 -14.74
C ILE A 164 -10.23 2.76 -14.70
N LEU A 165 -9.26 2.06 -14.11
CA LEU A 165 -9.29 0.60 -14.00
C LEU A 165 -10.54 0.11 -13.28
N LYS A 166 -10.87 0.69 -12.12
CA LYS A 166 -12.06 0.33 -11.36
C LYS A 166 -13.31 0.43 -12.24
N ASN A 167 -13.50 1.57 -12.90
CA ASN A 167 -14.73 1.80 -13.64
C ASN A 167 -14.82 0.98 -14.94
N ILE A 168 -13.70 0.70 -15.63
CA ILE A 168 -13.74 -0.23 -16.78
C ILE A 168 -13.93 -1.70 -16.37
N ILE A 169 -13.64 -2.07 -15.13
CA ILE A 169 -13.96 -3.42 -14.61
C ILE A 169 -15.44 -3.53 -14.29
N ASP A 170 -16.00 -2.50 -13.66
CA ASP A 170 -17.40 -2.48 -13.24
C ASP A 170 -18.35 -2.23 -14.43
N ASP A 171 -17.98 -1.32 -15.33
CA ASP A 171 -18.77 -0.91 -16.50
C ASP A 171 -18.08 -1.27 -17.81
N ASP A 172 -18.86 -1.70 -18.82
CA ASP A 172 -18.31 -2.03 -20.14
C ASP A 172 -17.82 -0.79 -20.90
N ILE A 173 -18.38 0.37 -20.60
CA ILE A 173 -18.03 1.65 -21.23
C ILE A 173 -17.91 2.73 -20.16
N TYR A 174 -16.78 3.39 -20.12
CA TYR A 174 -16.51 4.49 -19.21
C TYR A 174 -16.18 5.77 -19.97
N SER A 175 -17.04 6.78 -19.86
CA SER A 175 -16.84 8.02 -20.60
C SER A 175 -15.81 8.94 -19.92
N LEU A 176 -15.02 9.66 -20.72
CA LEU A 176 -14.07 10.62 -20.19
C LEU A 176 -14.73 11.77 -19.44
N LYS A 177 -15.98 12.11 -19.80
CA LYS A 177 -16.78 13.12 -19.08
C LYS A 177 -17.13 12.61 -17.68
N GLN A 178 -17.56 11.36 -17.56
CA GLN A 178 -17.84 10.73 -16.27
C GLN A 178 -16.59 10.66 -15.42
N PHE A 179 -15.46 10.24 -16.00
CA PHE A 179 -14.18 10.23 -15.31
C PHE A 179 -13.81 11.58 -14.68
N LYS A 180 -14.00 12.69 -15.42
CA LYS A 180 -13.75 14.04 -14.90
C LYS A 180 -14.63 14.37 -13.70
N ASN A 181 -15.93 14.03 -13.79
CA ASN A 181 -16.87 14.24 -12.70
C ASN A 181 -16.52 13.43 -11.47
N ASP A 182 -16.29 12.12 -11.63
CA ASP A 182 -15.96 11.21 -10.53
C ASP A 182 -14.66 11.64 -9.82
N LEU A 183 -13.66 12.04 -10.61
CA LEU A 183 -12.39 12.51 -10.04
C LEU A 183 -12.56 13.85 -9.31
N PHE A 184 -13.38 14.76 -9.86
CA PHE A 184 -13.68 16.02 -9.19
C PHE A 184 -14.45 15.79 -7.88
N GLU A 185 -15.42 14.90 -7.85
CA GLU A 185 -16.15 14.54 -6.63
C GLU A 185 -15.23 13.94 -5.56
N LEU A 186 -14.26 13.11 -5.96
CA LEU A 186 -13.32 12.47 -5.03
C LEU A 186 -12.23 13.42 -4.51
N THR A 187 -11.77 14.35 -5.33
CA THR A 187 -10.55 15.12 -5.03
C THR A 187 -10.75 16.63 -5.00
N GLY A 188 -11.85 17.15 -5.54
CA GLY A 188 -12.05 18.57 -5.77
C GLY A 188 -11.19 19.18 -6.90
N ILE A 189 -10.45 18.34 -7.66
CA ILE A 189 -9.48 18.78 -8.66
C ILE A 189 -10.07 18.64 -10.08
N ASN A 190 -10.01 19.73 -10.85
CA ASN A 190 -10.30 19.69 -12.29
C ASN A 190 -9.09 19.16 -13.06
N VAL A 191 -9.32 18.19 -13.94
CA VAL A 191 -8.29 17.50 -14.69
C VAL A 191 -8.30 17.92 -16.15
N SER A 192 -7.11 18.14 -16.71
CA SER A 192 -6.97 18.47 -18.12
C SER A 192 -7.03 17.22 -19.00
N ASP A 193 -7.38 17.40 -20.30
CA ASP A 193 -7.36 16.29 -21.25
C ASP A 193 -5.96 15.68 -21.42
N LYS A 194 -4.89 16.46 -21.19
CA LYS A 194 -3.50 15.97 -21.24
C LYS A 194 -3.22 14.98 -20.11
N ASP A 195 -3.75 15.26 -18.91
CA ASP A 195 -3.56 14.38 -17.75
C ASP A 195 -4.32 13.06 -17.94
N ILE A 196 -5.53 13.15 -18.50
CA ILE A 196 -6.33 11.97 -18.82
C ILE A 196 -5.61 11.10 -19.87
N ASN A 197 -5.15 11.73 -20.96
CA ASN A 197 -4.39 11.01 -22.00
C ASN A 197 -3.12 10.37 -21.44
N SER A 198 -2.44 11.04 -20.51
CA SER A 198 -1.28 10.48 -19.82
C SER A 198 -1.67 9.25 -18.99
N ALA A 199 -2.77 9.28 -18.26
CA ALA A 199 -3.24 8.14 -17.47
C ALA A 199 -3.62 6.95 -18.37
N VAL A 200 -4.38 7.21 -19.43
CA VAL A 200 -4.75 6.21 -20.44
C VAL A 200 -3.49 5.59 -21.09
N HIS A 201 -2.50 6.43 -21.41
CA HIS A 201 -1.24 5.95 -21.97
C HIS A 201 -0.45 5.06 -20.99
N ASN A 202 -0.45 5.41 -19.70
CA ASN A 202 0.21 4.60 -18.66
C ASN A 202 -0.46 3.24 -18.49
N LEU A 203 -1.79 3.18 -18.50
CA LEU A 203 -2.53 1.92 -18.43
C LEU A 203 -2.20 0.98 -19.59
N ASN A 204 -1.72 1.52 -20.69
CA ASN A 204 -1.25 0.73 -21.82
C ASN A 204 0.04 -0.05 -21.55
N LEU A 205 0.75 0.21 -20.45
CA LEU A 205 1.98 -0.47 -20.06
C LEU A 205 3.07 -0.50 -21.17
N LEU A 206 2.96 0.40 -22.17
CA LEU A 206 3.89 0.45 -23.33
C LEU A 206 5.33 0.77 -22.94
N PHE A 207 5.51 1.37 -21.77
CA PHE A 207 6.81 1.68 -21.21
C PHE A 207 7.52 0.46 -20.62
N ILE A 208 6.80 -0.65 -20.40
CA ILE A 208 7.37 -1.88 -19.85
C ILE A 208 7.97 -2.70 -20.97
N THR A 209 9.28 -2.88 -20.91
CA THR A 209 10.03 -3.74 -21.84
C THR A 209 10.83 -4.77 -21.08
N GLU A 210 10.90 -5.98 -21.59
CA GLU A 210 11.84 -6.99 -21.08
C GLU A 210 13.29 -6.66 -21.55
N LYS A 211 14.29 -7.25 -20.89
CA LYS A 211 15.71 -7.12 -21.27
C LYS A 211 15.98 -7.49 -22.74
N SER A 212 15.08 -8.23 -23.38
CA SER A 212 15.14 -8.63 -24.78
C SER A 212 14.45 -7.66 -25.74
N ASN A 213 14.05 -6.47 -25.30
CA ASN A 213 13.25 -5.48 -26.06
C ASN A 213 11.89 -6.01 -26.56
N LYS A 214 11.41 -7.12 -26.04
CA LYS A 214 10.05 -7.60 -26.33
C LYS A 214 9.07 -6.93 -25.38
N LYS A 215 7.98 -6.40 -25.93
CA LYS A 215 6.87 -5.90 -25.12
C LYS A 215 6.30 -7.06 -24.29
N ILE A 216 6.16 -6.87 -22.99
CA ILE A 216 5.66 -7.91 -22.09
C ILE A 216 4.17 -8.16 -22.32
N PHE A 217 3.43 -7.13 -22.78
CA PHE A 217 2.01 -7.22 -23.11
C PHE A 217 1.66 -6.45 -24.37
N PRO A 218 0.82 -7.02 -25.24
CA PRO A 218 0.12 -6.28 -26.28
C PRO A 218 -0.95 -5.42 -25.60
N VAL A 219 -0.69 -4.18 -25.54
CA VAL A 219 -1.40 -3.19 -24.75
C VAL A 219 -2.78 -2.80 -25.28
N GLY A 220 -3.13 -3.19 -26.46
CA GLY A 220 -4.48 -2.99 -26.98
C GLY A 220 -5.56 -3.89 -26.40
N GLU A 221 -5.20 -4.81 -25.50
CA GLU A 221 -6.11 -5.86 -25.03
C GLU A 221 -6.86 -5.54 -23.74
N LEU A 222 -6.37 -4.59 -22.92
CA LEU A 222 -7.05 -4.21 -21.68
C LEU A 222 -8.31 -3.40 -21.94
N TYR A 223 -8.25 -2.48 -22.87
CA TYR A 223 -9.37 -1.63 -23.26
C TYR A 223 -9.14 -1.08 -24.67
N SER A 224 -10.21 -0.75 -25.36
CA SER A 224 -10.17 0.07 -26.57
C SER A 224 -10.53 1.51 -26.23
N TYR A 225 -9.84 2.44 -26.89
CA TYR A 225 -10.05 3.88 -26.68
C TYR A 225 -10.66 4.50 -27.93
N SER A 226 -11.85 5.05 -27.77
CA SER A 226 -12.41 6.00 -28.71
C SER A 226 -12.22 7.41 -28.16
N ASN A 227 -12.24 8.45 -28.97
CA ASN A 227 -11.98 9.84 -28.57
C ASN A 227 -12.82 10.34 -27.36
N VAL A 228 -13.80 9.57 -26.92
CA VAL A 228 -14.77 9.96 -25.87
C VAL A 228 -14.92 8.90 -24.79
N ASN A 229 -14.70 7.63 -25.10
CA ASN A 229 -14.99 6.50 -24.21
C ASN A 229 -13.83 5.51 -24.13
N LEU A 230 -13.65 4.93 -22.95
CA LEU A 230 -12.87 3.73 -22.71
C LEU A 230 -13.81 2.53 -22.71
N ILE A 231 -13.50 1.52 -23.49
CA ILE A 231 -14.32 0.32 -23.65
C ILE A 231 -13.54 -0.85 -23.08
N ASN A 232 -14.15 -1.56 -22.12
CA ASN A 232 -13.56 -2.74 -21.51
C ASN A 232 -13.42 -3.87 -22.57
N ASN A 233 -12.25 -4.41 -22.70
CA ASN A 233 -12.03 -5.64 -23.45
C ASN A 233 -12.21 -6.84 -22.51
N ASN A 234 -12.80 -7.93 -23.01
CA ASN A 234 -13.10 -9.14 -22.23
C ASN A 234 -11.90 -9.73 -21.47
N PHE A 235 -10.68 -9.29 -21.79
CA PHE A 235 -9.48 -9.73 -21.10
C PHE A 235 -9.43 -9.27 -19.64
N VAL A 236 -9.92 -8.06 -19.33
CA VAL A 236 -9.95 -7.55 -17.94
C VAL A 236 -10.98 -8.31 -17.10
N LYS A 237 -12.11 -8.69 -17.69
CA LYS A 237 -13.14 -9.50 -17.01
C LYS A 237 -12.67 -10.92 -16.66
N GLN A 238 -11.63 -11.42 -17.31
CA GLN A 238 -11.05 -12.74 -16.99
C GLN A 238 -10.04 -12.68 -15.84
N THR A 239 -9.66 -11.47 -15.40
CA THR A 239 -8.68 -11.25 -14.34
C THR A 239 -9.31 -10.94 -12.98
N THR A 240 -10.59 -10.68 -12.94
CA THR A 240 -11.40 -10.44 -11.73
C THR A 240 -12.21 -11.66 -11.35
#